data_16fae9644b36e5ef74cfc117d1fd1832
#
_entry.id   16fae9644b36e5ef74cfc117d1fd1832
#
_cell.length_a   1.000
_cell.length_b   1.000
_cell.length_c   1.000
_cell.angle_alpha   90.00
_cell.angle_beta   90.00
_cell.angle_gamma   90.00
#
_symmetry.space_group_name_H-M   'P 1'
#
loop_
_entity.id
_entity.type
_entity.pdbx_description
1 polymer ?
#
loop_
_entity_poly.entity_id
_entity_poly.type
_entity_poly.pdbx_seq_one_letter_code
_entity_poly.pdbx_strand_id
1 'polypeptide(L)'
;MLLGLALLVVIGPIVANDTAQPASRYSLTASLAEHGSVDLGPYRHRLGVDHAEYRGHLRSDKAPGQPFLGVPAYLVGRAVGAESASHARVRGDLGLWWQTFWSAMVPFAALVALMFLFAARFARRGPALAVALLIGVGTMMLPHGVNLYAHDLAALLGFGAWTVLEPVPISRRGAGSAGLLAAAAVLTEYESGIVLLVLAGYLIVRQRSRIGAFVVGALAPLGALAGYQWIAFGAPWHTPSSYYAGTINGTSDGGYTIPGVHEFVQVVFGYRGLVVGAPIALVGLVAAVWLTRKGEGRLRVHGAVALAVFVPYLVLCAGWSGLPILEEPGPRYLIPALPFLAVPLAALWDRLWRPMLLASLVGAAISIPTTFTFILLRIHQPPYPELLDRVRDRRFVPTLWSIGLGRFGVALYGATIVAAIVAVVRAARREPDAEPVAEQVFASPIGGR
;
A
#
# COMPACT_ATOMS: atom_id res chain seq x y z
N MET A 1 13.08 11.16 7.60
CA MET A 1 14.04 10.04 7.67
C MET A 1 13.87 9.20 8.94
N LEU A 2 13.95 9.79 10.15
CA LEU A 2 13.83 9.04 11.42
C LEU A 2 12.55 8.18 11.53
N LEU A 3 11.37 8.70 11.12
CA LEU A 3 10.11 7.95 11.14
C LEU A 3 10.18 6.66 10.30
N GLY A 4 10.68 6.75 9.07
CA GLY A 4 10.82 5.57 8.21
C GLY A 4 11.80 4.54 8.78
N LEU A 5 12.94 5.00 9.32
CA LEU A 5 13.90 4.11 9.98
C LEU A 5 13.32 3.46 11.24
N ALA A 6 12.59 4.20 12.07
CA ALA A 6 11.93 3.66 13.26
C ALA A 6 10.90 2.59 12.90
N LEU A 7 10.12 2.82 11.83
CA LEU A 7 9.18 1.81 11.31
C LEU A 7 9.93 0.56 10.83
N LEU A 8 11.02 0.71 10.07
CA LEU A 8 11.82 -0.43 9.61
C LEU A 8 12.45 -1.23 10.75
N VAL A 9 12.86 -0.57 11.83
CA VAL A 9 13.36 -1.25 13.04
C VAL A 9 12.24 -2.11 13.66
N VAL A 10 10.99 -1.63 13.62
CA VAL A 10 9.83 -2.37 14.17
C VAL A 10 9.38 -3.49 13.24
N ILE A 11 9.19 -3.22 11.95
CA ILE A 11 8.59 -4.21 11.04
C ILE A 11 9.62 -5.09 10.34
N GLY A 12 10.83 -4.59 10.10
CA GLY A 12 11.86 -5.28 9.34
C GLY A 12 12.24 -6.67 9.85
N PRO A 13 12.28 -6.92 11.17
CA PRO A 13 12.55 -8.26 11.69
C PRO A 13 11.43 -9.29 11.51
N ILE A 14 10.21 -8.90 11.11
CA ILE A 14 9.07 -9.81 10.97
C ILE A 14 9.28 -10.72 9.77
N VAL A 15 9.24 -12.05 9.98
CA VAL A 15 9.32 -13.05 8.92
C VAL A 15 7.91 -13.54 8.62
N ALA A 16 7.29 -12.93 7.62
CA ALA A 16 5.92 -13.24 7.23
C ALA A 16 5.79 -14.64 6.62
N ASN A 17 4.60 -15.21 6.73
CA ASN A 17 4.30 -16.52 6.14
C ASN A 17 4.08 -16.40 4.62
N ASP A 18 4.40 -17.49 3.91
CA ASP A 18 4.08 -17.65 2.50
C ASP A 18 2.57 -17.90 2.33
N THR A 19 1.92 -17.10 1.49
CA THR A 19 0.52 -17.27 1.08
C THR A 19 0.46 -17.24 -0.45
N ALA A 20 -0.68 -17.51 -1.04
CA ALA A 20 -0.82 -17.64 -2.49
C ALA A 20 -0.32 -16.39 -3.25
N GLN A 21 -0.64 -15.17 -2.79
CA GLN A 21 -0.19 -13.94 -3.43
C GLN A 21 1.33 -13.69 -3.32
N PRO A 22 1.94 -13.74 -2.12
CA PRO A 22 3.40 -13.75 -1.97
C PRO A 22 4.08 -14.80 -2.81
N ALA A 23 3.58 -16.04 -2.82
CA ALA A 23 4.14 -17.14 -3.60
C ALA A 23 4.18 -16.84 -5.11
N SER A 24 3.10 -16.31 -5.69
CA SER A 24 3.04 -15.94 -7.11
C SER A 24 4.05 -14.84 -7.46
N ARG A 25 4.15 -13.78 -6.64
CA ARG A 25 5.09 -12.66 -6.84
C ARG A 25 6.55 -13.08 -6.67
N TYR A 26 6.83 -13.84 -5.62
CA TYR A 26 8.18 -14.37 -5.37
C TYR A 26 8.64 -15.29 -6.49
N SER A 27 7.77 -16.21 -6.93
CA SER A 27 8.06 -17.13 -8.00
C SER A 27 8.35 -16.43 -9.34
N LEU A 28 7.62 -15.34 -9.64
CA LEU A 28 7.91 -14.52 -10.82
C LEU A 28 9.28 -13.83 -10.70
N THR A 29 9.62 -13.28 -9.52
CA THR A 29 10.94 -12.69 -9.30
C THR A 29 12.05 -13.71 -9.48
N ALA A 30 11.90 -14.90 -8.89
CA ALA A 30 12.88 -15.99 -8.99
C ALA A 30 13.03 -16.48 -10.45
N SER A 31 11.91 -16.65 -11.16
CA SER A 31 11.94 -17.08 -12.56
C SER A 31 12.63 -16.05 -13.47
N LEU A 32 12.38 -14.78 -13.26
CA LEU A 32 13.06 -13.70 -13.97
C LEU A 32 14.55 -13.68 -13.67
N ALA A 33 14.93 -13.83 -12.40
CA ALA A 33 16.32 -13.75 -11.95
C ALA A 33 17.16 -14.97 -12.35
N GLU A 34 16.59 -16.17 -12.30
CA GLU A 34 17.31 -17.43 -12.53
C GLU A 34 17.24 -17.91 -13.98
N HIS A 35 16.12 -17.66 -14.64
CA HIS A 35 15.84 -18.23 -15.97
C HIS A 35 15.59 -17.16 -17.04
N GLY A 36 15.50 -15.87 -16.70
CA GLY A 36 15.10 -14.83 -17.64
C GLY A 36 13.70 -15.07 -18.23
N SER A 37 12.83 -15.77 -17.50
CA SER A 37 11.55 -16.28 -17.97
C SER A 37 10.39 -15.76 -17.12
N VAL A 38 9.19 -15.69 -17.72
CA VAL A 38 7.93 -15.40 -17.01
C VAL A 38 7.14 -16.67 -16.69
N ASP A 39 7.71 -17.87 -16.97
CA ASP A 39 7.09 -19.17 -16.66
C ASP A 39 7.34 -19.57 -15.22
N LEU A 40 6.27 -19.83 -14.47
CA LEU A 40 6.32 -20.24 -13.07
C LEU A 40 6.38 -21.77 -12.90
N GLY A 41 6.46 -22.55 -13.98
CA GLY A 41 6.51 -24.01 -13.93
C GLY A 41 7.56 -24.56 -12.97
N PRO A 42 8.81 -24.05 -12.93
CA PRO A 42 9.84 -24.48 -11.98
C PRO A 42 9.47 -24.29 -10.51
N TYR A 43 8.56 -23.36 -10.21
CA TYR A 43 8.12 -22.99 -8.85
C TYR A 43 6.71 -23.46 -8.52
N ARG A 44 6.14 -24.38 -9.31
CA ARG A 44 4.77 -24.92 -9.13
C ARG A 44 4.50 -25.38 -7.70
N HIS A 45 5.49 -25.94 -7.02
CA HIS A 45 5.37 -26.43 -5.65
C HIS A 45 5.11 -25.34 -4.60
N ARG A 46 5.36 -24.06 -4.93
CA ARG A 46 5.07 -22.89 -4.08
C ARG A 46 3.72 -22.26 -4.40
N LEU A 47 3.26 -22.40 -5.65
CA LEU A 47 2.06 -21.74 -6.11
C LEU A 47 0.81 -22.30 -5.40
N GLY A 48 0.00 -21.40 -4.86
CA GLY A 48 -1.36 -21.69 -4.43
C GLY A 48 -2.36 -21.44 -5.55
N VAL A 49 -3.51 -20.89 -5.20
CA VAL A 49 -4.59 -20.56 -6.16
C VAL A 49 -4.25 -19.35 -7.05
N ASP A 50 -3.34 -18.48 -6.62
CA ASP A 50 -3.00 -17.22 -7.31
C ASP A 50 -2.02 -17.45 -8.47
N HIS A 51 -2.50 -17.99 -9.57
CA HIS A 51 -1.76 -18.11 -10.83
C HIS A 51 -2.71 -18.12 -12.02
N ALA A 52 -2.17 -17.84 -13.19
CA ALA A 52 -2.85 -17.91 -14.47
C ALA A 52 -2.25 -19.04 -15.31
N GLU A 53 -3.04 -19.65 -16.18
CA GLU A 53 -2.58 -20.62 -17.16
C GLU A 53 -2.76 -20.08 -18.58
N TYR A 54 -1.66 -20.05 -19.35
CA TYR A 54 -1.71 -19.65 -20.74
C TYR A 54 -0.86 -20.59 -21.61
N ARG A 55 -1.50 -21.26 -22.59
CA ARG A 55 -0.87 -22.22 -23.51
C ARG A 55 -0.04 -23.31 -22.82
N GLY A 56 -0.55 -23.83 -21.69
CA GLY A 56 0.12 -24.88 -20.93
C GLY A 56 1.26 -24.40 -20.03
N HIS A 57 1.49 -23.10 -19.92
CA HIS A 57 2.47 -22.50 -19.02
C HIS A 57 1.81 -21.82 -17.84
N LEU A 58 2.44 -21.92 -16.65
CA LEU A 58 2.01 -21.21 -15.47
C LEU A 58 2.55 -19.76 -15.51
N ARG A 59 1.69 -18.80 -15.21
CA ARG A 59 2.00 -17.36 -15.19
C ARG A 59 1.57 -16.76 -13.87
N SER A 60 2.19 -15.64 -13.50
CA SER A 60 1.66 -14.86 -12.39
C SER A 60 0.35 -14.18 -12.78
N ASP A 61 -0.64 -14.26 -11.90
CA ASP A 61 -1.91 -13.53 -12.01
C ASP A 61 -1.77 -12.07 -11.51
N LYS A 62 -0.61 -11.69 -11.02
CA LYS A 62 -0.30 -10.36 -10.47
C LYS A 62 0.47 -9.48 -11.46
N ALA A 63 0.34 -8.17 -11.28
CA ALA A 63 1.12 -7.20 -12.05
C ALA A 63 2.63 -7.34 -11.75
N PRO A 64 3.52 -7.16 -12.75
CA PRO A 64 4.93 -7.53 -12.65
C PRO A 64 5.83 -6.50 -11.95
N GLY A 65 5.34 -5.30 -11.60
CA GLY A 65 6.19 -4.19 -11.12
C GLY A 65 6.92 -4.50 -9.82
N GLN A 66 6.23 -5.10 -8.82
CA GLN A 66 6.89 -5.52 -7.59
C GLN A 66 7.88 -6.67 -7.83
N PRO A 67 7.57 -7.75 -8.59
CA PRO A 67 8.55 -8.72 -9.03
C PRO A 67 9.77 -8.12 -9.73
N PHE A 68 9.60 -7.17 -10.65
CA PHE A 68 10.73 -6.49 -11.31
C PHE A 68 11.63 -5.74 -10.32
N LEU A 69 11.03 -5.02 -9.38
CA LEU A 69 11.77 -4.36 -8.29
C LEU A 69 12.47 -5.39 -7.39
N GLY A 70 11.90 -6.57 -7.23
CA GLY A 70 12.43 -7.65 -6.41
C GLY A 70 13.67 -8.34 -7.00
N VAL A 71 13.87 -8.33 -8.34
CA VAL A 71 14.98 -9.04 -9.00
C VAL A 71 16.36 -8.64 -8.44
N PRO A 72 16.73 -7.36 -8.32
CA PRO A 72 18.03 -6.99 -7.74
C PRO A 72 18.18 -7.49 -6.30
N ALA A 73 17.13 -7.37 -5.48
CA ALA A 73 17.15 -7.86 -4.10
C ALA A 73 17.31 -9.38 -4.04
N TYR A 74 16.59 -10.11 -4.90
CA TYR A 74 16.71 -11.55 -5.03
C TYR A 74 18.16 -11.98 -5.35
N LEU A 75 18.78 -11.36 -6.34
CA LEU A 75 20.16 -11.67 -6.75
C LEU A 75 21.17 -11.40 -5.61
N VAL A 76 21.00 -10.28 -4.87
CA VAL A 76 21.82 -10.00 -3.68
C VAL A 76 21.54 -11.03 -2.58
N GLY A 77 20.28 -11.35 -2.29
CA GLY A 77 19.91 -12.37 -1.30
C GLY A 77 20.51 -13.73 -1.60
N ARG A 78 20.53 -14.13 -2.88
CA ARG A 78 21.17 -15.36 -3.34
C ARG A 78 22.69 -15.32 -3.13
N ALA A 79 23.33 -14.20 -3.46
CA ALA A 79 24.77 -14.04 -3.29
C ALA A 79 25.23 -14.12 -1.82
N VAL A 80 24.39 -13.66 -0.88
CA VAL A 80 24.67 -13.72 0.58
C VAL A 80 24.10 -14.99 1.25
N GLY A 81 23.52 -15.92 0.49
CA GLY A 81 23.01 -17.19 0.99
C GLY A 81 21.61 -17.13 1.63
N ALA A 82 20.89 -16.02 1.57
CA ALA A 82 19.52 -15.90 2.10
C ALA A 82 18.57 -16.88 1.40
N GLU A 83 18.70 -17.07 0.10
CA GLU A 83 17.88 -18.00 -0.69
C GLU A 83 18.19 -19.47 -0.37
N SER A 84 19.44 -19.80 -0.08
CA SER A 84 19.82 -21.16 0.33
C SER A 84 19.21 -21.55 1.67
N ALA A 85 19.01 -20.60 2.57
CA ALA A 85 18.36 -20.82 3.86
C ALA A 85 16.86 -21.12 3.73
N SER A 86 16.21 -20.71 2.64
CA SER A 86 14.79 -21.01 2.39
C SER A 86 14.51 -22.47 2.10
N HIS A 87 15.51 -23.25 1.68
CA HIS A 87 15.41 -24.70 1.50
C HIS A 87 15.53 -25.47 2.83
N ALA A 88 16.23 -24.91 3.81
CA ALA A 88 16.26 -25.43 5.15
C ALA A 88 15.06 -24.84 5.91
N ARG A 89 13.94 -25.53 6.00
CA ARG A 89 12.69 -25.13 6.70
C ARG A 89 12.91 -24.78 8.19
N VAL A 90 13.77 -23.83 8.45
CA VAL A 90 14.01 -23.28 9.77
C VAL A 90 13.00 -22.14 9.99
N ARG A 91 11.83 -22.49 10.52
CA ARG A 91 10.84 -21.55 11.12
C ARG A 91 10.64 -20.22 10.36
N GLY A 92 10.63 -20.23 9.02
CA GLY A 92 10.40 -19.04 8.19
C GLY A 92 11.21 -19.09 6.89
N ASP A 93 10.69 -18.52 5.83
CA ASP A 93 11.36 -18.42 4.52
C ASP A 93 12.17 -17.11 4.49
N LEU A 94 13.49 -17.20 4.71
CA LEU A 94 14.39 -16.05 4.71
C LEU A 94 14.58 -15.42 3.34
N GLY A 95 14.44 -16.18 2.24
CA GLY A 95 14.45 -15.64 0.89
C GLY A 95 13.22 -14.77 0.63
N LEU A 96 12.04 -15.29 0.97
CA LEU A 96 10.80 -14.53 0.92
C LEU A 96 10.85 -13.29 1.83
N TRP A 97 11.38 -13.44 3.07
CA TRP A 97 11.59 -12.31 3.98
C TRP A 97 12.48 -11.23 3.36
N TRP A 98 13.61 -11.62 2.77
CA TRP A 98 14.56 -10.68 2.16
C TRP A 98 13.91 -9.87 1.03
N GLN A 99 13.18 -10.55 0.15
CA GLN A 99 12.44 -9.87 -0.93
C GLN A 99 11.34 -8.98 -0.38
N THR A 100 10.58 -9.45 0.62
CA THR A 100 9.52 -8.68 1.30
C THR A 100 10.08 -7.43 1.94
N PHE A 101 11.24 -7.53 2.61
CA PHE A 101 11.90 -6.39 3.24
C PHE A 101 12.14 -5.26 2.22
N TRP A 102 12.73 -5.57 1.07
CA TRP A 102 13.09 -4.56 0.08
C TRP A 102 11.92 -4.08 -0.78
N SER A 103 10.98 -4.94 -1.13
CA SER A 103 9.91 -4.62 -2.09
C SER A 103 8.53 -4.37 -1.47
N ALA A 104 8.39 -4.55 -0.13
CA ALA A 104 7.16 -4.22 0.60
C ALA A 104 7.43 -3.39 1.86
N MET A 105 8.27 -3.85 2.81
CA MET A 105 8.49 -3.16 4.09
C MET A 105 9.16 -1.78 3.91
N VAL A 106 10.19 -1.68 3.07
CA VAL A 106 10.85 -0.41 2.75
C VAL A 106 9.88 0.57 2.06
N PRO A 107 9.13 0.18 1.01
CA PRO A 107 8.07 1.00 0.44
C PRO A 107 7.00 1.47 1.43
N PHE A 108 6.50 0.59 2.30
CA PHE A 108 5.54 0.95 3.35
C PHE A 108 6.10 2.03 4.29
N ALA A 109 7.31 1.82 4.83
CA ALA A 109 7.95 2.79 5.71
C ALA A 109 8.21 4.14 5.01
N ALA A 110 8.62 4.10 3.74
CA ALA A 110 8.78 5.28 2.91
C ALA A 110 7.45 6.01 2.66
N LEU A 111 6.36 5.26 2.43
CA LEU A 111 5.02 5.82 2.24
C LEU A 111 4.53 6.55 3.49
N VAL A 112 4.67 5.94 4.67
CA VAL A 112 4.27 6.59 5.94
C VAL A 112 5.10 7.84 6.20
N ALA A 113 6.40 7.79 5.94
CA ALA A 113 7.27 8.96 6.02
C ALA A 113 6.88 10.05 5.00
N LEU A 114 6.52 9.67 3.77
CA LEU A 114 6.06 10.61 2.74
C LEU A 114 4.73 11.26 3.12
N MET A 115 3.76 10.50 3.65
CA MET A 115 2.50 11.05 4.17
C MET A 115 2.76 12.10 5.25
N PHE A 116 3.64 11.81 6.22
CA PHE A 116 4.03 12.77 7.24
C PHE A 116 4.65 14.04 6.63
N LEU A 117 5.71 13.88 5.82
CA LEU A 117 6.44 15.02 5.25
C LEU A 117 5.56 15.88 4.35
N PHE A 118 4.65 15.26 3.62
CA PHE A 118 3.76 15.98 2.73
C PHE A 118 2.64 16.68 3.51
N ALA A 119 2.00 16.01 4.46
CA ALA A 119 0.95 16.59 5.30
C ALA A 119 1.48 17.75 6.18
N ALA A 120 2.74 17.67 6.65
CA ALA A 120 3.40 18.72 7.42
C ALA A 120 3.61 20.04 6.64
N ARG A 121 3.39 20.05 5.32
CA ARG A 121 3.36 21.27 4.51
C ARG A 121 2.05 22.05 4.64
N PHE A 122 0.99 21.40 5.13
CA PHE A 122 -0.39 21.92 5.18
C PHE A 122 -0.97 21.96 6.60
N ALA A 123 -0.30 21.34 7.57
CA ALA A 123 -0.71 21.26 8.96
C ALA A 123 0.49 21.27 9.89
N ARG A 124 0.27 21.50 11.20
CA ARG A 124 1.32 21.38 12.21
C ARG A 124 1.95 19.99 12.20
N ARG A 125 3.23 19.89 12.51
CA ARG A 125 4.02 18.62 12.43
C ARG A 125 3.44 17.52 13.32
N GLY A 126 3.02 17.85 14.54
CA GLY A 126 2.39 16.89 15.46
C GLY A 126 1.16 16.21 14.86
N PRO A 127 0.13 16.95 14.44
CA PRO A 127 -1.00 16.44 13.68
C PRO A 127 -0.63 15.65 12.43
N ALA A 128 0.31 16.15 11.62
CA ALA A 128 0.75 15.46 10.41
C ALA A 128 1.40 14.08 10.72
N LEU A 129 2.25 14.03 11.77
CA LEU A 129 2.85 12.77 12.23
C LEU A 129 1.79 11.81 12.78
N ALA A 130 0.88 12.32 13.61
CA ALA A 130 -0.19 11.51 14.16
C ALA A 130 -1.05 10.88 13.05
N VAL A 131 -1.48 11.68 12.07
CA VAL A 131 -2.29 11.20 10.94
C VAL A 131 -1.54 10.16 10.11
N ALA A 132 -0.26 10.38 9.81
CA ALA A 132 0.54 9.42 9.05
C ALA A 132 0.63 8.06 9.77
N LEU A 133 0.82 8.08 11.11
CA LEU A 133 0.84 6.86 11.93
C LEU A 133 -0.55 6.23 12.06
N LEU A 134 -1.60 7.03 12.26
CA LEU A 134 -2.98 6.53 12.37
C LEU A 134 -3.44 5.84 11.07
N ILE A 135 -3.07 6.37 9.90
CA ILE A 135 -3.32 5.72 8.62
C ILE A 135 -2.43 4.49 8.46
N GLY A 136 -1.10 4.63 8.63
CA GLY A 136 -0.14 3.57 8.36
C GLY A 136 -0.33 2.36 9.28
N VAL A 137 -0.49 2.59 10.60
CA VAL A 137 -0.56 1.52 11.61
C VAL A 137 -2.00 1.12 11.94
N GLY A 138 -2.93 2.08 11.90
CA GLY A 138 -4.34 1.87 12.25
C GLY A 138 -5.20 1.37 11.09
N THR A 139 -4.62 0.88 10.01
CA THR A 139 -5.37 0.34 8.86
C THR A 139 -4.74 -0.95 8.34
N MET A 140 -5.42 -1.55 7.38
CA MET A 140 -4.93 -2.73 6.64
C MET A 140 -3.59 -2.50 5.91
N MET A 141 -3.08 -1.28 5.79
CA MET A 141 -1.75 -1.00 5.22
C MET A 141 -0.65 -1.74 5.98
N LEU A 142 -0.67 -1.74 7.33
CA LEU A 142 0.38 -2.38 8.12
C LEU A 142 0.54 -3.88 7.82
N PRO A 143 -0.50 -4.74 7.90
CA PRO A 143 -0.34 -6.16 7.60
C PRO A 143 0.04 -6.42 6.13
N HIS A 144 -0.40 -5.60 5.17
CA HIS A 144 0.02 -5.74 3.77
C HIS A 144 1.45 -5.28 3.55
N GLY A 145 1.90 -4.23 4.24
CA GLY A 145 3.26 -3.71 4.16
C GLY A 145 4.33 -4.65 4.74
N VAL A 146 3.97 -5.62 5.58
CA VAL A 146 4.91 -6.63 6.12
C VAL A 146 4.84 -7.99 5.40
N ASN A 147 3.97 -8.12 4.42
CA ASN A 147 3.85 -9.27 3.55
C ASN A 147 4.18 -8.87 2.10
N LEU A 148 4.49 -9.83 1.23
CA LEU A 148 4.85 -9.54 -0.17
C LEU A 148 3.60 -9.21 -1.00
N TYR A 149 2.90 -8.13 -0.60
CA TYR A 149 1.82 -7.50 -1.35
C TYR A 149 2.32 -6.20 -1.98
N ALA A 150 1.80 -5.85 -3.16
CA ALA A 150 2.29 -4.70 -3.89
C ALA A 150 1.51 -3.41 -3.63
N HIS A 151 0.42 -3.47 -2.85
CA HIS A 151 -0.49 -2.34 -2.66
C HIS A 151 0.19 -1.11 -2.04
N ASP A 152 1.07 -1.29 -1.03
CA ASP A 152 1.80 -0.18 -0.40
C ASP A 152 2.87 0.42 -1.32
N LEU A 153 3.52 -0.40 -2.16
CA LEU A 153 4.43 0.09 -3.19
C LEU A 153 3.67 0.90 -4.25
N ALA A 154 2.52 0.41 -4.72
CA ALA A 154 1.67 1.13 -5.65
C ALA A 154 1.15 2.45 -5.04
N ALA A 155 0.78 2.42 -3.75
CA ALA A 155 0.39 3.60 -2.97
C ALA A 155 1.53 4.63 -2.88
N LEU A 156 2.76 4.19 -2.58
CA LEU A 156 3.95 5.05 -2.53
C LEU A 156 4.19 5.73 -3.89
N LEU A 157 4.13 4.97 -4.97
CA LEU A 157 4.36 5.48 -6.32
C LEU A 157 3.24 6.45 -6.75
N GLY A 158 1.97 6.07 -6.56
CA GLY A 158 0.82 6.90 -6.93
C GLY A 158 0.71 8.18 -6.09
N PHE A 159 0.88 8.08 -4.77
CA PHE A 159 0.90 9.25 -3.89
C PHE A 159 2.17 10.10 -4.12
N GLY A 160 3.31 9.47 -4.38
CA GLY A 160 4.54 10.16 -4.80
C GLY A 160 4.34 10.98 -6.07
N ALA A 161 3.63 10.45 -7.06
CA ALA A 161 3.26 11.20 -8.27
C ALA A 161 2.46 12.47 -7.94
N TRP A 162 1.49 12.36 -7.02
CA TRP A 162 0.72 13.51 -6.54
C TRP A 162 1.61 14.55 -5.83
N THR A 163 2.51 14.12 -4.94
CA THR A 163 3.40 15.04 -4.21
C THR A 163 4.32 15.84 -5.13
N VAL A 164 4.68 15.28 -6.29
CA VAL A 164 5.50 15.95 -7.31
C VAL A 164 4.67 16.93 -8.15
N LEU A 165 3.38 16.65 -8.40
CA LEU A 165 2.49 17.51 -9.17
C LEU A 165 1.92 18.68 -8.35
N GLU A 166 1.87 18.54 -7.03
CA GLU A 166 1.20 19.50 -6.17
C GLU A 166 1.79 20.93 -6.23
N PRO A 167 3.13 21.14 -6.32
CA PRO A 167 3.69 22.49 -6.46
C PRO A 167 3.26 23.18 -7.76
N VAL A 168 2.78 24.41 -7.64
CA VAL A 168 2.36 25.24 -8.77
C VAL A 168 3.32 26.44 -8.88
N PRO A 169 3.82 26.79 -10.08
CA PRO A 169 3.59 26.19 -11.39
C PRO A 169 4.30 24.83 -11.56
N ILE A 170 3.63 23.89 -12.25
CA ILE A 170 4.17 22.56 -12.49
C ILE A 170 5.27 22.61 -13.55
N SER A 171 6.48 22.16 -13.21
CA SER A 171 7.60 22.08 -14.15
C SER A 171 7.43 20.92 -15.15
N ARG A 172 8.10 20.99 -16.32
CA ARG A 172 8.11 19.86 -17.28
C ARG A 172 8.71 18.59 -16.64
N ARG A 173 9.81 18.73 -15.86
CA ARG A 173 10.42 17.61 -15.15
C ARG A 173 9.47 17.03 -14.12
N GLY A 174 8.81 17.88 -13.33
CA GLY A 174 7.80 17.44 -12.36
C GLY A 174 6.66 16.66 -13.01
N ALA A 175 6.10 17.16 -14.13
CA ALA A 175 5.06 16.44 -14.86
C ALA A 175 5.56 15.09 -15.40
N GLY A 176 6.78 15.04 -15.99
CA GLY A 176 7.38 13.80 -16.46
C GLY A 176 7.63 12.79 -15.34
N SER A 177 8.20 13.23 -14.22
CA SER A 177 8.42 12.37 -13.04
C SER A 177 7.11 11.84 -12.47
N ALA A 178 6.07 12.67 -12.42
CA ALA A 178 4.75 12.24 -11.96
C ALA A 178 4.11 11.20 -12.91
N GLY A 179 4.26 11.38 -14.22
CA GLY A 179 3.82 10.39 -15.21
C GLY A 179 4.54 9.06 -15.05
N LEU A 180 5.87 9.11 -14.84
CA LEU A 180 6.70 7.93 -14.56
C LEU A 180 6.22 7.19 -13.30
N LEU A 181 6.05 7.92 -12.20
CA LEU A 181 5.62 7.33 -10.92
C LEU A 181 4.20 6.77 -10.99
N ALA A 182 3.25 7.52 -11.57
CA ALA A 182 1.87 7.06 -11.69
C ALA A 182 1.75 5.82 -12.59
N ALA A 183 2.50 5.76 -13.68
CA ALA A 183 2.53 4.61 -14.57
C ALA A 183 3.29 3.41 -13.94
N ALA A 184 4.34 3.67 -13.14
CA ALA A 184 5.01 2.63 -12.35
C ALA A 184 4.07 2.04 -11.28
N ALA A 185 3.14 2.85 -10.72
CA ALA A 185 2.09 2.33 -9.87
C ALA A 185 1.16 1.37 -10.62
N VAL A 186 0.79 1.67 -11.89
CA VAL A 186 0.00 0.76 -12.75
C VAL A 186 0.76 -0.52 -13.05
N LEU A 187 2.07 -0.43 -13.36
CA LEU A 187 2.93 -1.60 -13.56
C LEU A 187 2.98 -2.50 -12.30
N THR A 188 2.78 -1.90 -11.12
CA THR A 188 2.82 -2.57 -9.81
C THR A 188 1.47 -3.16 -9.41
N GLU A 189 0.37 -2.45 -9.65
CA GLU A 189 -1.02 -2.87 -9.44
C GLU A 189 -1.91 -2.21 -10.51
N TYR A 190 -2.64 -3.00 -11.28
CA TYR A 190 -3.43 -2.53 -12.43
C TYR A 190 -4.44 -1.45 -12.05
N GLU A 191 -5.04 -1.56 -10.85
CA GLU A 191 -6.05 -0.65 -10.31
C GLU A 191 -5.49 0.77 -10.10
N SER A 192 -4.18 0.92 -10.04
CA SER A 192 -3.51 2.24 -9.97
C SER A 192 -3.69 3.08 -11.24
N GLY A 193 -4.26 2.49 -12.30
CA GLY A 193 -4.80 3.23 -13.44
C GLY A 193 -5.77 4.35 -13.03
N ILE A 194 -6.51 4.19 -11.93
CA ILE A 194 -7.35 5.23 -11.34
C ILE A 194 -6.52 6.45 -10.98
N VAL A 195 -5.40 6.27 -10.27
CA VAL A 195 -4.51 7.39 -9.89
C VAL A 195 -3.91 8.04 -11.13
N LEU A 196 -3.42 7.25 -12.09
CA LEU A 196 -2.87 7.76 -13.35
C LEU A 196 -3.87 8.67 -14.07
N LEU A 197 -5.13 8.23 -14.21
CA LEU A 197 -6.20 8.97 -14.89
C LEU A 197 -6.61 10.23 -14.12
N VAL A 198 -6.74 10.15 -12.80
CA VAL A 198 -7.07 11.32 -11.96
C VAL A 198 -5.99 12.39 -12.06
N LEU A 199 -4.69 11.99 -11.99
CA LEU A 199 -3.59 12.94 -12.10
C LEU A 199 -3.44 13.53 -13.51
N ALA A 200 -3.69 12.74 -14.55
CA ALA A 200 -3.78 13.25 -15.93
C ALA A 200 -4.93 14.27 -16.07
N GLY A 201 -6.12 13.97 -15.54
CA GLY A 201 -7.26 14.87 -15.51
C GLY A 201 -6.95 16.16 -14.72
N TYR A 202 -6.28 16.06 -13.58
CA TYR A 202 -5.81 17.22 -12.83
C TYR A 202 -4.91 18.12 -13.66
N LEU A 203 -3.94 17.55 -14.40
CA LEU A 203 -3.05 18.32 -15.30
C LEU A 203 -3.80 18.97 -16.44
N ILE A 204 -4.76 18.29 -17.07
CA ILE A 204 -5.57 18.85 -18.14
C ILE A 204 -6.31 20.09 -17.67
N VAL A 205 -6.86 20.04 -16.45
CA VAL A 205 -7.63 21.16 -15.89
C VAL A 205 -6.71 22.31 -15.41
N ARG A 206 -5.56 21.99 -14.78
CA ARG A 206 -4.72 22.99 -14.12
C ARG A 206 -3.62 23.55 -15.01
N GLN A 207 -3.01 22.73 -15.86
CA GLN A 207 -1.87 23.11 -16.69
C GLN A 207 -1.69 22.15 -17.88
N ARG A 208 -2.66 22.18 -18.81
CA ARG A 208 -2.70 21.28 -19.98
C ARG A 208 -1.42 21.24 -20.81
N SER A 209 -0.62 22.32 -20.81
CA SER A 209 0.67 22.38 -21.52
C SER A 209 1.71 21.38 -20.97
N ARG A 210 1.48 20.76 -19.83
CA ARG A 210 2.36 19.78 -19.18
C ARG A 210 1.95 18.32 -19.43
N ILE A 211 0.77 18.09 -20.02
CA ILE A 211 0.28 16.72 -20.25
C ILE A 211 1.20 15.91 -21.16
N GLY A 212 1.81 16.51 -22.17
CA GLY A 212 2.79 15.83 -23.03
C GLY A 212 4.00 15.31 -22.26
N ALA A 213 4.52 16.08 -21.31
CA ALA A 213 5.62 15.62 -20.45
C ALA A 213 5.19 14.48 -19.53
N PHE A 214 3.98 14.54 -18.97
CA PHE A 214 3.41 13.47 -18.15
C PHE A 214 3.27 12.17 -18.94
N VAL A 215 2.71 12.24 -20.17
CA VAL A 215 2.58 11.08 -21.05
C VAL A 215 3.94 10.49 -21.40
N VAL A 216 4.93 11.32 -21.76
CA VAL A 216 6.30 10.84 -22.05
C VAL A 216 6.89 10.11 -20.84
N GLY A 217 6.71 10.64 -19.63
CA GLY A 217 7.15 9.97 -18.42
C GLY A 217 6.47 8.61 -18.20
N ALA A 218 5.20 8.48 -18.57
CA ALA A 218 4.43 7.26 -18.40
C ALA A 218 4.81 6.15 -19.41
N LEU A 219 5.42 6.48 -20.55
CA LEU A 219 5.67 5.53 -21.64
C LEU A 219 6.54 4.33 -21.23
N ALA A 220 7.59 4.55 -20.44
CA ALA A 220 8.52 3.48 -20.08
C ALA A 220 7.86 2.42 -19.18
N PRO A 221 7.17 2.75 -18.06
CA PRO A 221 6.50 1.73 -17.25
C PRO A 221 5.32 1.06 -17.97
N LEU A 222 4.53 1.81 -18.75
CA LEU A 222 3.42 1.22 -19.51
C LEU A 222 3.94 0.35 -20.67
N GLY A 223 5.05 0.72 -21.29
CA GLY A 223 5.72 -0.11 -22.28
C GLY A 223 6.27 -1.41 -21.68
N ALA A 224 6.85 -1.34 -20.47
CA ALA A 224 7.29 -2.52 -19.73
C ALA A 224 6.11 -3.45 -19.38
N LEU A 225 4.97 -2.88 -18.96
CA LEU A 225 3.76 -3.65 -18.70
C LEU A 225 3.22 -4.32 -19.98
N ALA A 226 3.11 -3.57 -21.06
CA ALA A 226 2.66 -4.10 -22.36
C ALA A 226 3.58 -5.20 -22.88
N GLY A 227 4.91 -5.03 -22.75
CA GLY A 227 5.91 -6.04 -23.09
C GLY A 227 5.79 -7.31 -22.26
N TYR A 228 5.61 -7.16 -20.93
CA TYR A 228 5.36 -8.29 -20.06
C TYR A 228 4.09 -9.06 -20.46
N GLN A 229 2.98 -8.35 -20.67
CA GLN A 229 1.71 -8.98 -21.07
C GLN A 229 1.83 -9.68 -22.42
N TRP A 230 2.53 -9.07 -23.37
CA TRP A 230 2.81 -9.72 -24.65
C TRP A 230 3.55 -11.04 -24.48
N ILE A 231 4.63 -11.06 -23.69
CA ILE A 231 5.45 -12.25 -23.44
C ILE A 231 4.66 -13.30 -22.65
N ALA A 232 3.92 -12.87 -21.62
CA ALA A 232 3.20 -13.77 -20.73
C ALA A 232 1.90 -14.33 -21.33
N PHE A 233 1.15 -13.50 -22.09
CA PHE A 233 -0.23 -13.77 -22.53
C PHE A 233 -0.47 -13.54 -24.02
N GLY A 234 0.56 -13.27 -24.81
CA GLY A 234 0.51 -13.17 -26.27
C GLY A 234 -0.02 -11.87 -26.85
N ALA A 235 -0.48 -10.90 -26.02
CA ALA A 235 -0.88 -9.58 -26.48
C ALA A 235 -0.73 -8.53 -25.37
N PRO A 236 -0.42 -7.25 -25.69
CA PRO A 236 -0.15 -6.22 -24.70
C PRO A 236 -1.39 -5.78 -23.88
N TRP A 237 -2.58 -6.12 -24.33
CA TRP A 237 -3.87 -5.84 -23.65
C TRP A 237 -4.47 -7.06 -22.95
N HIS A 238 -3.83 -8.24 -23.01
CA HIS A 238 -4.28 -9.41 -22.30
C HIS A 238 -3.89 -9.30 -20.83
N THR A 239 -4.89 -9.33 -19.95
CA THR A 239 -4.69 -9.31 -18.50
C THR A 239 -4.72 -10.73 -17.92
N PRO A 240 -4.02 -11.00 -16.82
CA PRO A 240 -4.04 -12.33 -16.20
C PRO A 240 -5.44 -12.81 -15.82
N SER A 241 -6.37 -11.88 -15.51
CA SER A 241 -7.74 -12.21 -15.09
C SER A 241 -8.51 -13.08 -16.10
N SER A 242 -8.18 -12.94 -17.42
CA SER A 242 -8.78 -13.76 -18.47
C SER A 242 -8.25 -15.21 -18.49
N TYR A 243 -7.18 -15.49 -17.76
CA TYR A 243 -6.45 -16.77 -17.74
C TYR A 243 -6.27 -17.30 -16.32
N TYR A 244 -7.01 -16.75 -15.36
CA TYR A 244 -6.94 -17.16 -13.97
C TYR A 244 -7.35 -18.63 -13.82
N ALA A 245 -6.46 -19.45 -13.26
CA ALA A 245 -6.65 -20.88 -13.12
C ALA A 245 -7.15 -21.29 -11.73
N GLY A 246 -7.05 -20.40 -10.76
CA GLY A 246 -7.52 -20.64 -9.41
C GLY A 246 -9.04 -20.55 -9.30
N THR A 247 -9.66 -21.53 -8.67
CA THR A 247 -11.05 -21.45 -8.23
C THR A 247 -11.09 -21.51 -6.72
N ILE A 248 -11.73 -20.51 -6.10
CA ILE A 248 -12.04 -20.54 -4.67
C ILE A 248 -13.52 -20.90 -4.56
N ASN A 249 -13.84 -22.04 -3.94
CA ASN A 249 -15.20 -22.55 -3.79
C ASN A 249 -16.01 -22.67 -5.10
N GLY A 250 -15.34 -22.95 -6.22
CA GLY A 250 -15.99 -23.13 -7.52
C GLY A 250 -16.33 -21.84 -8.26
N THR A 251 -15.91 -20.68 -7.75
CA THR A 251 -16.07 -19.39 -8.44
C THR A 251 -14.72 -18.91 -8.98
N SER A 252 -14.68 -18.43 -10.22
CA SER A 252 -13.53 -17.74 -10.78
C SER A 252 -13.41 -16.36 -10.15
N ASP A 253 -12.25 -16.04 -9.57
CA ASP A 253 -12.03 -14.87 -8.74
C ASP A 253 -11.71 -13.57 -9.54
N GLY A 254 -11.89 -13.55 -10.83
CA GLY A 254 -11.34 -12.51 -11.71
C GLY A 254 -12.32 -11.48 -12.26
N GLY A 255 -13.58 -11.51 -11.89
CA GLY A 255 -14.63 -10.68 -12.49
C GLY A 255 -14.89 -9.36 -11.76
N TYR A 256 -15.15 -8.31 -12.55
CA TYR A 256 -15.73 -7.05 -12.07
C TYR A 256 -17.15 -6.92 -12.61
N THR A 257 -18.08 -6.53 -11.75
CA THR A 257 -19.48 -6.25 -12.10
C THR A 257 -19.84 -4.82 -11.75
N ILE A 258 -20.93 -4.31 -12.27
CA ILE A 258 -21.48 -3.02 -11.82
C ILE A 258 -22.08 -3.26 -10.43
N PRO A 259 -21.55 -2.61 -9.38
CA PRO A 259 -21.99 -2.88 -8.02
C PRO A 259 -23.39 -2.30 -7.76
N GLY A 260 -24.20 -3.06 -7.06
CA GLY A 260 -25.46 -2.61 -6.47
C GLY A 260 -25.27 -2.06 -5.05
N VAL A 261 -26.36 -1.70 -4.40
CA VAL A 261 -26.35 -1.17 -3.01
C VAL A 261 -25.80 -2.22 -2.03
N HIS A 262 -26.10 -3.50 -2.26
CA HIS A 262 -25.64 -4.59 -1.39
C HIS A 262 -24.12 -4.66 -1.33
N GLU A 263 -23.45 -4.60 -2.49
CA GLU A 263 -21.98 -4.66 -2.61
C GLU A 263 -21.33 -3.44 -1.97
N PHE A 264 -21.91 -2.26 -2.09
CA PHE A 264 -21.44 -1.07 -1.36
C PHE A 264 -21.58 -1.22 0.16
N VAL A 265 -22.69 -1.80 0.63
CA VAL A 265 -22.86 -2.10 2.07
C VAL A 265 -21.81 -3.11 2.52
N GLN A 266 -21.53 -4.14 1.75
CA GLN A 266 -20.51 -5.15 2.08
C GLN A 266 -19.09 -4.55 2.11
N VAL A 267 -18.71 -3.72 1.13
CA VAL A 267 -17.37 -3.12 1.11
C VAL A 267 -17.16 -2.11 2.23
N VAL A 268 -18.22 -1.49 2.74
CA VAL A 268 -18.12 -0.53 3.86
C VAL A 268 -18.29 -1.22 5.20
N PHE A 269 -19.33 -2.05 5.39
CA PHE A 269 -19.78 -2.58 6.68
C PHE A 269 -19.64 -4.09 6.83
N GLY A 270 -19.23 -4.82 5.79
CA GLY A 270 -19.02 -6.26 5.86
C GLY A 270 -17.90 -6.64 6.84
N TYR A 271 -17.78 -7.93 7.14
CA TYR A 271 -16.76 -8.46 8.05
C TYR A 271 -15.32 -8.13 7.65
N ARG A 272 -15.10 -7.83 6.39
CA ARG A 272 -13.83 -7.36 5.79
C ARG A 272 -14.01 -6.00 5.12
N GLY A 273 -14.98 -5.24 5.58
CA GLY A 273 -15.27 -3.91 5.04
C GLY A 273 -14.33 -2.83 5.57
N LEU A 274 -14.56 -1.63 5.08
CA LEU A 274 -13.76 -0.44 5.41
C LEU A 274 -13.81 -0.09 6.91
N VAL A 275 -14.98 -0.29 7.57
CA VAL A 275 -15.15 -0.09 9.02
C VAL A 275 -14.24 -1.02 9.84
N VAL A 276 -13.85 -2.16 9.27
CA VAL A 276 -12.95 -3.14 9.90
C VAL A 276 -11.51 -2.85 9.53
N GLY A 277 -11.21 -2.75 8.24
CA GLY A 277 -9.84 -2.67 7.74
C GLY A 277 -9.19 -1.29 7.77
N ALA A 278 -10.00 -0.21 7.69
CA ALA A 278 -9.51 1.16 7.67
C ALA A 278 -10.60 2.17 8.09
N PRO A 279 -11.15 2.09 9.31
CA PRO A 279 -12.27 2.96 9.71
C PRO A 279 -11.93 4.45 9.71
N ILE A 280 -10.66 4.83 9.87
CA ILE A 280 -10.21 6.22 9.73
C ILE A 280 -10.47 6.79 8.33
N ALA A 281 -10.59 5.95 7.30
CA ALA A 281 -10.90 6.41 5.94
C ALA A 281 -12.27 7.06 5.85
N LEU A 282 -13.26 6.62 6.65
CA LEU A 282 -14.58 7.27 6.71
C LEU A 282 -14.48 8.70 7.26
N VAL A 283 -13.66 8.90 8.31
CA VAL A 283 -13.36 10.23 8.85
C VAL A 283 -12.63 11.07 7.80
N GLY A 284 -11.70 10.45 7.07
CA GLY A 284 -10.95 11.08 5.98
C GLY A 284 -11.84 11.52 4.81
N LEU A 285 -12.85 10.73 4.46
CA LEU A 285 -13.83 11.10 3.43
C LEU A 285 -14.66 12.31 3.86
N VAL A 286 -15.13 12.34 5.12
CA VAL A 286 -15.83 13.51 5.68
C VAL A 286 -14.92 14.73 5.61
N ALA A 287 -13.66 14.61 6.00
CA ALA A 287 -12.66 15.67 5.92
C ALA A 287 -12.45 16.14 4.48
N ALA A 288 -12.32 15.21 3.52
CA ALA A 288 -12.13 15.53 2.11
C ALA A 288 -13.34 16.24 1.50
N VAL A 289 -14.57 15.80 1.80
CA VAL A 289 -15.80 16.48 1.40
C VAL A 289 -15.87 17.89 2.00
N TRP A 290 -15.54 18.04 3.28
CA TRP A 290 -15.53 19.35 3.93
C TRP A 290 -14.54 20.30 3.26
N LEU A 291 -13.29 19.86 3.02
CA LEU A 291 -12.27 20.68 2.35
C LEU A 291 -12.67 21.02 0.91
N THR A 292 -13.30 20.11 0.18
CA THR A 292 -13.77 20.39 -1.18
C THR A 292 -14.83 21.48 -1.21
N ARG A 293 -15.72 21.51 -0.22
CA ARG A 293 -16.83 22.47 -0.15
C ARG A 293 -16.45 23.79 0.53
N LYS A 294 -15.66 23.73 1.61
CA LYS A 294 -15.39 24.85 2.51
C LYS A 294 -13.92 25.25 2.58
N GLY A 295 -13.02 24.43 2.07
CA GLY A 295 -11.61 24.74 2.00
C GLY A 295 -11.31 25.79 0.94
N GLU A 296 -10.16 26.43 1.07
CA GLU A 296 -9.69 27.45 0.14
C GLU A 296 -8.38 27.03 -0.54
N GLY A 297 -8.07 27.60 -1.69
CA GLY A 297 -6.81 27.42 -2.38
C GLY A 297 -6.41 25.96 -2.56
N ARG A 298 -5.22 25.62 -2.08
CA ARG A 298 -4.61 24.27 -2.19
C ARG A 298 -5.36 23.23 -1.37
N LEU A 299 -5.90 23.57 -0.21
CA LEU A 299 -6.64 22.62 0.65
C LEU A 299 -7.91 22.11 -0.03
N ARG A 300 -8.64 22.98 -0.77
CA ARG A 300 -9.77 22.53 -1.60
C ARG A 300 -9.35 21.53 -2.65
N VAL A 301 -8.19 21.73 -3.29
CA VAL A 301 -7.63 20.81 -4.29
C VAL A 301 -7.31 19.47 -3.67
N HIS A 302 -6.69 19.44 -2.48
CA HIS A 302 -6.42 18.18 -1.77
C HIS A 302 -7.69 17.40 -1.43
N GLY A 303 -8.74 18.08 -0.98
CA GLY A 303 -10.04 17.45 -0.75
C GLY A 303 -10.61 16.85 -2.03
N ALA A 304 -10.62 17.61 -3.11
CA ALA A 304 -11.15 17.17 -4.41
C ALA A 304 -10.35 15.98 -5.00
N VAL A 305 -9.00 16.03 -4.97
CA VAL A 305 -8.15 14.94 -5.46
C VAL A 305 -8.32 13.68 -4.60
N ALA A 306 -8.40 13.83 -3.27
CA ALA A 306 -8.66 12.69 -2.38
C ALA A 306 -9.98 11.98 -2.73
N LEU A 307 -11.06 12.73 -2.96
CA LEU A 307 -12.35 12.17 -3.40
C LEU A 307 -12.27 11.56 -4.80
N ALA A 308 -11.62 12.25 -5.75
CA ALA A 308 -11.48 11.79 -7.12
C ALA A 308 -10.67 10.47 -7.22
N VAL A 309 -9.75 10.22 -6.30
CA VAL A 309 -9.04 8.94 -6.18
C VAL A 309 -9.89 7.93 -5.40
N PHE A 310 -10.36 8.28 -4.21
CA PHE A 310 -10.97 7.31 -3.29
C PHE A 310 -12.28 6.74 -3.80
N VAL A 311 -13.16 7.57 -4.39
CA VAL A 311 -14.49 7.12 -4.84
C VAL A 311 -14.40 6.07 -5.95
N PRO A 312 -13.61 6.22 -7.03
CA PRO A 312 -13.45 5.17 -8.02
C PRO A 312 -12.87 3.87 -7.45
N TYR A 313 -11.91 3.93 -6.52
CA TYR A 313 -11.42 2.73 -5.85
C TYR A 313 -12.50 2.05 -5.00
N LEU A 314 -13.37 2.81 -4.34
CA LEU A 314 -14.49 2.24 -3.59
C LEU A 314 -15.49 1.53 -4.51
N VAL A 315 -15.80 2.14 -5.67
CA VAL A 315 -16.64 1.54 -6.72
C VAL A 315 -15.99 0.25 -7.25
N LEU A 316 -14.69 0.29 -7.53
CA LEU A 316 -13.94 -0.87 -7.99
C LEU A 316 -13.99 -2.00 -6.96
N CYS A 317 -13.75 -1.71 -5.68
CA CYS A 317 -13.84 -2.72 -4.62
C CYS A 317 -15.25 -3.30 -4.50
N ALA A 318 -16.30 -2.49 -4.60
CA ALA A 318 -17.68 -2.96 -4.55
C ALA A 318 -18.03 -3.83 -5.78
N GLY A 319 -17.46 -3.53 -6.94
CA GLY A 319 -17.68 -4.30 -8.17
C GLY A 319 -16.86 -5.60 -8.26
N TRP A 320 -15.90 -5.84 -7.36
CA TRP A 320 -15.06 -7.03 -7.42
C TRP A 320 -15.79 -8.26 -6.89
N SER A 321 -15.87 -9.31 -7.72
CA SER A 321 -16.58 -10.56 -7.40
C SER A 321 -15.96 -11.36 -6.23
N GLY A 322 -14.68 -11.16 -5.94
CA GLY A 322 -13.97 -11.80 -4.84
C GLY A 322 -14.21 -11.15 -3.47
N LEU A 323 -14.96 -10.05 -3.37
CA LEU A 323 -15.23 -9.38 -2.09
C LEU A 323 -15.83 -10.29 -1.01
N PRO A 324 -16.81 -11.18 -1.31
CA PRO A 324 -17.41 -12.07 -0.30
C PRO A 324 -16.45 -13.11 0.28
N ILE A 325 -15.39 -13.46 -0.44
CA ILE A 325 -14.40 -14.47 -0.04
C ILE A 325 -13.06 -13.85 0.39
N LEU A 326 -13.04 -12.54 0.66
CA LEU A 326 -11.85 -11.84 1.12
C LEU A 326 -11.38 -12.39 2.47
N GLU A 327 -10.15 -12.86 2.54
CA GLU A 327 -9.52 -13.38 3.75
C GLU A 327 -8.66 -12.35 4.46
N GLU A 328 -8.21 -11.31 3.79
CA GLU A 328 -7.39 -10.24 4.35
C GLU A 328 -8.22 -9.24 5.19
N PRO A 329 -7.55 -8.47 6.06
CA PRO A 329 -8.22 -7.60 7.02
C PRO A 329 -8.76 -6.29 6.41
N GLY A 330 -9.48 -6.35 5.31
CA GLY A 330 -10.10 -5.18 4.69
C GLY A 330 -10.03 -5.19 3.17
N PRO A 331 -10.72 -4.25 2.51
CA PRO A 331 -10.76 -4.14 1.05
C PRO A 331 -9.42 -3.59 0.53
N ARG A 332 -8.41 -4.47 0.41
CA ARG A 332 -7.01 -4.14 0.12
C ARG A 332 -6.78 -3.24 -1.10
N TYR A 333 -7.64 -3.34 -2.12
CA TYR A 333 -7.53 -2.47 -3.29
C TYR A 333 -7.78 -0.98 -2.98
N LEU A 334 -8.30 -0.63 -1.78
CA LEU A 334 -8.37 0.76 -1.32
C LEU A 334 -7.05 1.29 -0.74
N ILE A 335 -6.06 0.45 -0.50
CA ILE A 335 -4.77 0.88 0.07
C ILE A 335 -4.13 2.03 -0.74
N PRO A 336 -4.08 2.00 -2.09
CA PRO A 336 -3.50 3.10 -2.85
C PRO A 336 -4.22 4.44 -2.72
N ALA A 337 -5.48 4.45 -2.26
CA ALA A 337 -6.27 5.66 -2.04
C ALA A 337 -6.08 6.28 -0.64
N LEU A 338 -5.70 5.47 0.38
CA LEU A 338 -5.59 5.94 1.77
C LEU A 338 -4.63 7.12 1.98
N PRO A 339 -3.43 7.17 1.35
CA PRO A 339 -2.49 8.26 1.55
C PRO A 339 -3.02 9.63 1.13
N PHE A 340 -3.95 9.69 0.18
CA PHE A 340 -4.56 10.94 -0.28
C PHE A 340 -5.44 11.60 0.79
N LEU A 341 -5.84 10.85 1.82
CA LEU A 341 -6.58 11.36 2.98
C LEU A 341 -5.67 12.05 4.02
N ALA A 342 -4.35 11.93 3.91
CA ALA A 342 -3.41 12.45 4.91
C ALA A 342 -3.53 13.98 5.09
N VAL A 343 -3.57 14.74 4.00
CA VAL A 343 -3.73 16.22 4.07
C VAL A 343 -5.12 16.61 4.60
N PRO A 344 -6.25 16.09 4.09
CA PRO A 344 -7.56 16.37 4.66
C PRO A 344 -7.67 16.12 6.17
N LEU A 345 -7.18 14.99 6.65
CA LEU A 345 -7.21 14.63 8.06
C LEU A 345 -6.31 15.56 8.90
N ALA A 346 -5.08 15.82 8.45
CA ALA A 346 -4.15 16.67 9.17
C ALA A 346 -4.62 18.14 9.25
N ALA A 347 -5.19 18.67 8.17
CA ALA A 347 -5.74 20.03 8.13
C ALA A 347 -6.97 20.24 9.05
N LEU A 348 -7.72 19.18 9.31
CA LEU A 348 -8.88 19.20 10.19
C LEU A 348 -8.63 18.55 11.56
N TRP A 349 -7.38 18.37 11.95
CA TRP A 349 -6.98 17.70 13.19
C TRP A 349 -7.73 18.24 14.42
N ASP A 350 -7.74 19.55 14.64
CA ASP A 350 -8.33 20.15 15.83
C ASP A 350 -9.85 19.88 15.98
N ARG A 351 -10.52 19.61 14.86
CA ARG A 351 -11.96 19.26 14.83
C ARG A 351 -12.22 17.76 14.91
N LEU A 352 -11.32 16.93 14.36
CA LEU A 352 -11.58 15.52 14.10
C LEU A 352 -10.64 14.56 14.84
N TRP A 353 -9.72 15.03 15.69
CA TRP A 353 -8.73 14.15 16.35
C TRP A 353 -9.36 13.01 17.16
N ARG A 354 -10.51 13.27 17.84
CA ARG A 354 -11.21 12.23 18.62
C ARG A 354 -11.76 11.12 17.74
N PRO A 355 -12.59 11.39 16.71
CA PRO A 355 -13.03 10.33 15.81
C PRO A 355 -11.90 9.66 15.03
N MET A 356 -10.83 10.39 14.66
CA MET A 356 -9.63 9.80 14.06
C MET A 356 -8.97 8.77 14.99
N LEU A 357 -8.75 9.14 16.26
CA LEU A 357 -8.13 8.27 17.24
C LEU A 357 -8.99 7.02 17.50
N LEU A 358 -10.30 7.21 17.72
CA LEU A 358 -11.21 6.08 17.94
C LEU A 358 -11.25 5.14 16.74
N ALA A 359 -11.40 5.68 15.53
CA ALA A 359 -11.38 4.89 14.30
C ALA A 359 -10.07 4.12 14.14
N SER A 360 -8.93 4.77 14.38
CA SER A 360 -7.62 4.10 14.27
C SER A 360 -7.38 3.07 15.35
N LEU A 361 -7.90 3.25 16.56
CA LEU A 361 -7.83 2.22 17.60
C LEU A 361 -8.62 0.97 17.21
N VAL A 362 -9.80 1.14 16.61
CA VAL A 362 -10.59 0.01 16.07
C VAL A 362 -9.82 -0.70 14.97
N GLY A 363 -9.25 0.03 14.01
CA GLY A 363 -8.44 -0.56 12.94
C GLY A 363 -7.15 -1.21 13.47
N ALA A 364 -6.46 -0.57 14.43
CA ALA A 364 -5.25 -1.11 15.05
C ALA A 364 -5.50 -2.40 15.83
N ALA A 365 -6.67 -2.54 16.45
CA ALA A 365 -7.08 -3.78 17.13
C ALA A 365 -7.18 -4.98 16.16
N ILE A 366 -7.21 -4.73 14.86
CA ILE A 366 -7.17 -5.75 13.81
C ILE A 366 -5.80 -5.79 13.14
N SER A 367 -5.30 -4.63 12.66
CA SER A 367 -4.08 -4.56 11.87
C SER A 367 -2.85 -5.05 12.66
N ILE A 368 -2.71 -4.68 13.93
CA ILE A 368 -1.55 -5.08 14.74
C ILE A 368 -1.54 -6.60 15.01
N PRO A 369 -2.60 -7.23 15.56
CA PRO A 369 -2.59 -8.68 15.76
C PRO A 369 -2.44 -9.46 14.45
N THR A 370 -3.08 -9.02 13.37
CA THR A 370 -2.93 -9.63 12.05
C THR A 370 -1.49 -9.59 11.56
N THR A 371 -0.79 -8.46 11.75
CA THR A 371 0.62 -8.28 11.40
C THR A 371 1.54 -9.26 12.14
N PHE A 372 1.29 -9.47 13.42
CA PHE A 372 2.14 -10.32 14.25
C PHE A 372 1.70 -11.79 14.32
N THR A 373 0.58 -12.16 13.71
CA THR A 373 0.10 -13.55 13.67
C THR A 373 0.05 -14.10 12.25
N PHE A 374 -1.00 -13.83 11.50
CA PHE A 374 -1.16 -14.29 10.14
C PHE A 374 -2.15 -13.39 9.38
N ILE A 375 -1.82 -13.00 8.15
CA ILE A 375 -2.61 -12.03 7.40
C ILE A 375 -3.98 -12.56 6.99
N LEU A 376 -4.09 -13.86 6.68
CA LEU A 376 -5.37 -14.46 6.28
C LEU A 376 -6.22 -14.79 7.50
N LEU A 377 -7.48 -14.46 7.44
CA LEU A 377 -8.50 -14.62 8.46
C LEU A 377 -9.63 -15.52 7.92
N ARG A 378 -10.39 -16.16 8.78
CA ARG A 378 -11.49 -17.06 8.37
C ARG A 378 -12.56 -16.31 7.60
N ILE A 379 -12.95 -16.83 6.45
CA ILE A 379 -14.03 -16.28 5.60
C ILE A 379 -15.36 -16.28 6.38
N HIS A 380 -16.20 -15.27 6.13
CA HIS A 380 -17.56 -15.13 6.70
C HIS A 380 -17.63 -15.07 8.22
N GLN A 381 -16.54 -14.72 8.90
CA GLN A 381 -16.51 -14.56 10.35
C GLN A 381 -15.96 -13.20 10.76
N PRO A 382 -16.45 -12.61 11.86
CA PRO A 382 -15.84 -11.42 12.43
C PRO A 382 -14.37 -11.68 12.78
N PRO A 383 -13.44 -10.75 12.53
CA PRO A 383 -12.00 -10.97 12.75
C PRO A 383 -11.63 -11.05 14.23
N TYR A 384 -12.33 -10.33 15.09
CA TYR A 384 -11.92 -10.14 16.49
C TYR A 384 -11.80 -11.43 17.31
N PRO A 385 -12.78 -12.40 17.29
CA PRO A 385 -12.64 -13.64 18.05
C PRO A 385 -11.42 -14.44 17.62
N GLU A 386 -11.20 -14.56 16.31
CA GLU A 386 -10.08 -15.32 15.77
C GLU A 386 -8.73 -14.68 16.14
N LEU A 387 -8.61 -13.36 16.03
CA LEU A 387 -7.39 -12.64 16.40
C LEU A 387 -7.10 -12.75 17.90
N LEU A 388 -8.14 -12.68 18.74
CA LEU A 388 -8.01 -12.87 20.18
C LEU A 388 -7.50 -14.29 20.51
N ASP A 389 -8.06 -15.33 19.87
CA ASP A 389 -7.60 -16.71 20.04
C ASP A 389 -6.15 -16.88 19.60
N ARG A 390 -5.76 -16.30 18.44
CA ARG A 390 -4.37 -16.34 17.96
C ARG A 390 -3.39 -15.71 18.96
N VAL A 391 -3.73 -14.55 19.53
CA VAL A 391 -2.90 -13.86 20.53
C VAL A 391 -2.86 -14.67 21.83
N ARG A 392 -4.00 -15.19 22.31
CA ARG A 392 -4.09 -16.03 23.51
C ARG A 392 -3.26 -17.31 23.37
N ASP A 393 -3.34 -17.97 22.22
CA ASP A 393 -2.61 -19.19 21.92
C ASP A 393 -1.14 -18.92 21.53
N ARG A 394 -0.70 -17.65 21.52
CA ARG A 394 0.67 -17.23 21.17
C ARG A 394 1.10 -17.67 19.77
N ARG A 395 0.19 -17.66 18.81
CA ARG A 395 0.45 -18.03 17.40
C ARG A 395 1.11 -16.88 16.65
N PHE A 396 2.25 -16.40 17.15
CA PHE A 396 2.98 -15.29 16.52
C PHE A 396 3.87 -15.77 15.38
N VAL A 397 3.96 -14.94 14.32
CA VAL A 397 4.95 -15.11 13.25
C VAL A 397 6.37 -14.99 13.82
N PRO A 398 7.35 -15.73 13.29
CA PRO A 398 8.72 -15.60 13.71
C PRO A 398 9.29 -14.21 13.37
N THR A 399 10.28 -13.79 14.14
CA THR A 399 11.11 -12.63 13.81
C THR A 399 12.56 -13.08 13.69
N LEU A 400 13.40 -12.34 12.98
CA LEU A 400 14.83 -12.62 12.93
C LEU A 400 15.45 -12.74 14.32
N TRP A 401 14.98 -11.91 15.26
CA TRP A 401 15.40 -11.95 16.66
C TRP A 401 15.00 -13.26 17.36
N SER A 402 13.75 -13.72 17.14
CA SER A 402 13.28 -14.97 17.73
C SER A 402 13.93 -16.20 17.09
N ILE A 403 14.24 -16.14 15.79
CA ILE A 403 14.95 -17.21 15.07
C ILE A 403 16.39 -17.35 15.59
N GLY A 404 17.11 -16.21 15.72
CA GLY A 404 18.52 -16.22 16.12
C GLY A 404 18.74 -16.41 17.63
N LEU A 405 17.90 -15.83 18.48
CA LEU A 405 18.13 -15.71 19.93
C LEU A 405 17.01 -16.31 20.79
N GLY A 406 16.03 -16.99 20.21
CA GLY A 406 14.92 -17.60 20.92
C GLY A 406 14.13 -16.61 21.79
N ARG A 407 13.82 -16.97 23.04
CA ARG A 407 13.03 -16.12 23.97
C ARG A 407 13.74 -14.82 24.32
N PHE A 408 15.06 -14.80 24.40
CA PHE A 408 15.85 -13.58 24.61
C PHE A 408 15.67 -12.61 23.43
N GLY A 409 15.65 -13.12 22.20
CA GLY A 409 15.38 -12.34 21.01
C GLY A 409 14.00 -11.69 21.02
N VAL A 410 12.97 -12.36 21.53
CA VAL A 410 11.62 -11.77 21.68
C VAL A 410 11.65 -10.58 22.65
N ALA A 411 12.33 -10.71 23.80
CA ALA A 411 12.46 -9.63 24.77
C ALA A 411 13.24 -8.44 24.18
N LEU A 412 14.35 -8.71 23.48
CA LEU A 412 15.16 -7.69 22.82
C LEU A 412 14.36 -6.96 21.72
N TYR A 413 13.56 -7.70 20.95
CA TYR A 413 12.68 -7.10 19.95
C TYR A 413 11.64 -6.18 20.58
N GLY A 414 11.00 -6.59 21.69
CA GLY A 414 10.11 -5.72 22.47
C GLY A 414 10.80 -4.43 22.93
N ALA A 415 12.06 -4.52 23.42
CA ALA A 415 12.83 -3.35 23.79
C ALA A 415 13.14 -2.43 22.61
N THR A 416 13.43 -2.97 21.41
CA THR A 416 13.66 -2.17 20.21
C THR A 416 12.41 -1.44 19.74
N ILE A 417 11.23 -2.04 19.85
CA ILE A 417 9.94 -1.38 19.55
C ILE A 417 9.75 -0.18 20.50
N VAL A 418 9.94 -0.38 21.82
CA VAL A 418 9.80 0.71 22.78
C VAL A 418 10.80 1.84 22.50
N ALA A 419 12.07 1.49 22.22
CA ALA A 419 13.09 2.48 21.87
C ALA A 419 12.74 3.28 20.61
N ALA A 420 12.21 2.64 19.57
CA ALA A 420 11.78 3.28 18.34
C ALA A 420 10.61 4.26 18.59
N ILE A 421 9.61 3.86 19.37
CA ILE A 421 8.49 4.73 19.77
C ILE A 421 9.01 5.95 20.56
N VAL A 422 9.87 5.74 21.55
CA VAL A 422 10.45 6.82 22.36
C VAL A 422 11.28 7.78 21.49
N ALA A 423 12.04 7.27 20.53
CA ALA A 423 12.83 8.09 19.60
C ALA A 423 11.95 8.99 18.73
N VAL A 424 10.86 8.45 18.16
CA VAL A 424 9.90 9.22 17.35
C VAL A 424 9.20 10.29 18.18
N VAL A 425 8.72 9.93 19.39
CA VAL A 425 8.05 10.88 20.29
C VAL A 425 8.99 12.00 20.73
N ARG A 426 10.24 11.68 21.07
CA ARG A 426 11.25 12.69 21.46
C ARG A 426 11.60 13.61 20.30
N ALA A 427 11.75 13.08 19.09
CA ALA A 427 12.02 13.87 17.90
C ALA A 427 10.85 14.82 17.57
N ALA A 428 9.61 14.33 17.68
CA ALA A 428 8.42 15.15 17.47
C ALA A 428 8.30 16.32 18.46
N ARG A 429 8.79 16.14 19.70
CA ARG A 429 8.77 17.21 20.72
C ARG A 429 9.90 18.25 20.59
N ARG A 430 11.01 17.89 19.93
CA ARG A 430 12.20 18.77 19.84
C ARG A 430 12.16 19.76 18.67
N GLU A 431 11.41 19.44 17.63
CA GLU A 431 11.32 20.31 16.46
C GLU A 431 10.16 21.30 16.65
N PRO A 432 10.42 22.63 16.72
CA PRO A 432 9.36 23.62 16.78
C PRO A 432 8.48 23.48 15.54
N ASP A 433 7.18 23.72 15.72
CA ASP A 433 6.23 23.79 14.61
C ASP A 433 6.69 24.90 13.64
N ALA A 434 7.19 24.54 12.47
CA ALA A 434 7.33 25.48 11.39
C ALA A 434 5.92 26.00 11.04
N GLU A 435 5.76 27.30 10.88
CA GLU A 435 4.47 27.85 10.45
C GLU A 435 4.02 27.15 9.17
N PRO A 436 2.82 26.55 9.15
CA PRO A 436 2.33 25.87 7.95
C PRO A 436 2.29 26.85 6.79
N VAL A 437 2.72 26.41 5.60
CA VAL A 437 2.70 27.23 4.37
C VAL A 437 1.31 27.81 4.10
N ALA A 438 0.25 27.18 4.59
CA ALA A 438 -1.12 27.68 4.53
C ALA A 438 -1.32 28.99 5.34
N GLU A 439 -0.68 29.17 6.49
CA GLU A 439 -0.79 30.40 7.27
C GLU A 439 0.04 31.55 6.68
N GLN A 440 1.17 31.25 6.04
CA GLN A 440 2.01 32.26 5.38
C GLN A 440 1.31 32.92 4.17
N VAL A 441 0.42 32.20 3.48
CA VAL A 441 -0.34 32.73 2.34
C VAL A 441 -1.46 33.67 2.81
N PHE A 442 -1.99 33.50 4.03
CA PHE A 442 -3.04 34.37 4.61
C PHE A 442 -2.47 35.58 5.38
N ALA A 443 -1.20 35.53 5.78
CA ALA A 443 -0.52 36.62 6.48
C ALA A 443 0.03 37.71 5.57
N SER A 444 0.06 37.53 4.24
CA SER A 444 0.41 38.63 3.32
C SER A 444 -0.81 39.54 3.13
N PRO A 445 -0.79 40.76 3.62
CA PRO A 445 -1.84 41.74 3.31
C PRO A 445 -1.80 41.93 1.78
N ILE A 446 -2.95 41.78 1.14
CA ILE A 446 -3.17 42.23 -0.23
C ILE A 446 -2.98 43.76 -0.18
N GLY A 447 -1.72 44.16 -0.24
CA GLY A 447 -1.26 45.52 -0.36
C GLY A 447 -1.47 46.00 -1.78
N GLY A 448 -2.35 46.94 -1.94
CA GLY A 448 -2.79 47.69 -3.09
C GLY A 448 -1.82 47.83 -4.28
N ARG A 449 -2.39 47.61 -5.42
CA ARG A 449 -2.52 48.59 -6.53
C ARG A 449 -3.40 47.97 -7.62
#